data_41b09a6463aeae2fd6777a78923d583b
#
_entry.id   41b09a6463aeae2fd6777a78923d583b
#
_cell.length_a   1.000
_cell.length_b   1.000
_cell.length_c   1.000
_cell.angle_alpha   90.00
_cell.angle_beta   90.00
_cell.angle_gamma   90.00
#
_symmetry.space_group_name_H-M   'P 1'
#
loop_
_entity.id
_entity.type
_entity.pdbx_description
1 polymer ?
#
loop_
_entity_poly.entity_id
_entity_poly.type
_entity_poly.pdbx_seq_one_letter_code
_entity_poly.pdbx_strand_id
1 'polypeptide(L)'
;MKHTFRHASLFLVLAGAALLARAEEISVAVAANFTAPMQKIAADFEKATGHKAQLVSGSTGKFYAQIKSGAPFQLLLAADDETPARLIKEGDGVTGSAFTYAIGKLVLWSPKPGFVDDKGEVLKAGRFEHLSVANPKLAPYGLAAMEALKALNLADALQPKVVLAESISQAQQFVTSGNAELGFIAYSQIHKDGRIIDGSYWLVPARLYSPIRQDAVVLAQGKGNAAVEALTAYLKSPAAAAVIRSYGYDR
;
A
#
# COMPACT_ATOMS: atom_id res chain seq x y z
N MET A 1 -86.86 -4.65 3.85
CA MET A 1 -85.70 -5.56 3.89
C MET A 1 -84.56 -4.83 3.13
N LYS A 2 -83.59 -4.29 3.86
CA LYS A 2 -82.42 -3.55 3.31
C LYS A 2 -81.18 -4.31 3.65
N HIS A 3 -80.50 -4.88 2.67
CA HIS A 3 -79.22 -5.55 2.82
C HIS A 3 -78.08 -4.51 2.65
N THR A 4 -77.35 -4.27 3.71
CA THR A 4 -76.12 -3.45 3.71
C THR A 4 -74.92 -4.36 3.49
N PHE A 5 -74.28 -4.23 2.32
CA PHE A 5 -72.96 -4.84 2.01
C PHE A 5 -71.87 -4.03 2.69
N ARG A 6 -71.14 -4.62 3.67
CA ARG A 6 -69.89 -4.05 4.22
C ARG A 6 -68.72 -4.52 3.38
N HIS A 7 -68.09 -3.61 2.65
CA HIS A 7 -66.80 -3.85 1.99
C HIS A 7 -65.69 -3.75 3.04
N ALA A 8 -65.05 -4.88 3.33
CA ALA A 8 -63.84 -4.92 4.12
C ALA A 8 -62.64 -4.72 3.19
N SER A 9 -62.04 -3.52 3.23
CA SER A 9 -60.79 -3.21 2.50
C SER A 9 -59.63 -3.78 3.28
N LEU A 10 -59.03 -4.82 2.73
CA LEU A 10 -57.79 -5.45 3.25
C LEU A 10 -56.57 -4.59 2.83
N PHE A 11 -56.07 -3.74 3.71
CA PHE A 11 -54.81 -3.03 3.54
C PHE A 11 -53.65 -4.02 3.72
N LEU A 12 -53.04 -4.44 2.62
CA LEU A 12 -51.79 -5.22 2.60
C LEU A 12 -50.64 -4.26 2.86
N VAL A 13 -50.16 -4.17 4.11
CA VAL A 13 -48.94 -3.43 4.47
C VAL A 13 -47.74 -4.28 4.02
N LEU A 14 -47.16 -3.96 2.86
CA LEU A 14 -45.81 -4.43 2.48
C LEU A 14 -44.81 -3.74 3.39
N ALA A 15 -44.47 -4.39 4.52
CA ALA A 15 -43.29 -4.03 5.28
C ALA A 15 -42.03 -4.42 4.45
N GLY A 16 -41.54 -3.50 3.66
CA GLY A 16 -40.22 -3.62 3.04
C GLY A 16 -39.17 -3.66 4.15
N ALA A 17 -38.67 -4.84 4.46
CA ALA A 17 -37.49 -5.01 5.28
C ALA A 17 -36.30 -4.38 4.51
N ALA A 18 -36.06 -3.09 4.72
CA ALA A 18 -34.77 -2.48 4.38
C ALA A 18 -33.74 -3.22 5.25
N LEU A 19 -33.01 -4.12 4.65
CA LEU A 19 -31.77 -4.65 5.21
C LEU A 19 -30.86 -3.43 5.41
N LEU A 20 -30.89 -2.86 6.62
CA LEU A 20 -29.92 -1.88 7.06
C LEU A 20 -28.57 -2.60 6.97
N ALA A 21 -27.83 -2.35 5.90
CA ALA A 21 -26.46 -2.81 5.79
C ALA A 21 -25.72 -2.25 7.01
N ARG A 22 -25.44 -3.15 7.98
CA ARG A 22 -24.76 -2.76 9.20
C ARG A 22 -23.35 -2.31 8.81
N ALA A 23 -22.97 -1.11 9.20
CA ALA A 23 -21.60 -0.65 9.05
C ALA A 23 -20.66 -1.65 9.76
N GLU A 24 -19.69 -2.17 9.02
CA GLU A 24 -18.70 -3.11 9.53
C GLU A 24 -17.33 -2.46 9.52
N GLU A 25 -16.50 -2.88 10.49
CA GLU A 25 -15.11 -2.49 10.57
C GLU A 25 -14.22 -3.65 10.12
N ILE A 26 -13.29 -3.39 9.23
CA ILE A 26 -12.37 -4.38 8.65
C ILE A 26 -10.93 -4.04 8.94
N SER A 27 -10.14 -5.04 9.33
CA SER A 27 -8.71 -4.88 9.61
C SER A 27 -7.89 -5.10 8.34
N VAL A 28 -7.13 -4.08 7.93
CA VAL A 28 -6.37 -4.06 6.69
C VAL A 28 -4.89 -3.85 6.97
N ALA A 29 -4.07 -4.82 6.58
CA ALA A 29 -2.60 -4.69 6.57
C ALA A 29 -2.17 -3.95 5.30
N VAL A 30 -1.45 -2.84 5.44
CA VAL A 30 -1.08 -1.96 4.33
C VAL A 30 0.43 -1.78 4.29
N ALA A 31 1.05 -2.14 3.16
CA ALA A 31 2.47 -1.86 2.95
C ALA A 31 2.77 -0.36 3.13
N ALA A 32 3.82 -0.05 3.86
CA ALA A 32 4.12 1.29 4.38
C ALA A 32 4.20 2.38 3.29
N ASN A 33 4.65 2.03 2.08
CA ASN A 33 4.68 2.94 0.93
C ASN A 33 3.28 3.38 0.46
N PHE A 34 2.26 2.57 0.76
CA PHE A 34 0.88 2.80 0.30
C PHE A 34 -0.03 3.39 1.40
N THR A 35 0.51 3.72 2.57
CA THR A 35 -0.26 4.21 3.72
C THR A 35 -1.06 5.47 3.39
N ALA A 36 -0.43 6.50 2.84
CA ALA A 36 -1.09 7.77 2.56
C ALA A 36 -2.20 7.65 1.48
N PRO A 37 -1.97 7.00 0.31
CA PRO A 37 -3.05 6.74 -0.64
C PRO A 37 -4.17 5.90 -0.02
N MET A 38 -3.85 4.86 0.77
CA MET A 38 -4.87 4.02 1.37
C MET A 38 -5.71 4.74 2.43
N GLN A 39 -5.14 5.67 3.20
CA GLN A 39 -5.89 6.53 4.11
C GLN A 39 -6.94 7.36 3.35
N LYS A 40 -6.57 7.96 2.20
CA LYS A 40 -7.50 8.68 1.35
C LYS A 40 -8.59 7.77 0.79
N ILE A 41 -8.21 6.60 0.27
CA ILE A 41 -9.13 5.60 -0.26
C ILE A 41 -10.09 5.11 0.83
N ALA A 42 -9.61 4.82 2.04
CA ALA A 42 -10.42 4.38 3.17
C ALA A 42 -11.46 5.42 3.59
N ALA A 43 -11.07 6.69 3.64
CA ALA A 43 -12.00 7.78 3.95
C ALA A 43 -13.09 7.95 2.88
N ASP A 44 -12.74 7.81 1.60
CA ASP A 44 -13.70 7.88 0.50
C ASP A 44 -14.61 6.64 0.46
N PHE A 45 -14.06 5.45 0.77
CA PHE A 45 -14.81 4.20 0.91
C PHE A 45 -15.83 4.27 2.04
N GLU A 46 -15.43 4.77 3.22
CA GLU A 46 -16.34 4.95 4.37
C GLU A 46 -17.51 5.87 4.01
N LYS A 47 -17.25 6.99 3.34
CA LYS A 47 -18.31 7.89 2.87
C LYS A 47 -19.25 7.24 1.86
N ALA A 48 -18.73 6.35 1.01
CA ALA A 48 -19.51 5.73 -0.06
C ALA A 48 -20.34 4.54 0.44
N THR A 49 -19.90 3.83 1.48
CA THR A 49 -20.48 2.54 1.87
C THR A 49 -20.94 2.47 3.34
N GLY A 50 -20.45 3.35 4.19
CA GLY A 50 -20.61 3.29 5.63
C GLY A 50 -19.69 2.28 6.34
N HIS A 51 -19.01 1.40 5.60
CA HIS A 51 -18.02 0.47 6.18
C HIS A 51 -16.71 1.20 6.47
N LYS A 52 -15.99 0.76 7.51
CA LYS A 52 -14.75 1.38 7.94
C LYS A 52 -13.55 0.43 7.78
N ALA A 53 -12.48 0.90 7.16
CA ALA A 53 -11.22 0.18 7.08
C ALA A 53 -10.24 0.66 8.16
N GLN A 54 -9.90 -0.21 9.10
CA GLN A 54 -8.84 -0.01 10.09
C GLN A 54 -7.50 -0.36 9.47
N LEU A 55 -6.65 0.62 9.25
CA LEU A 55 -5.38 0.47 8.56
C LEU A 55 -4.23 0.25 9.54
N VAL A 56 -3.50 -0.84 9.35
CA VAL A 56 -2.23 -1.09 10.04
C VAL A 56 -1.11 -1.00 9.01
N SER A 57 -0.15 -0.11 9.25
CA SER A 57 0.98 0.15 8.32
C SER A 57 2.23 -0.60 8.76
N GLY A 58 2.93 -1.22 7.81
CA GLY A 58 4.16 -1.96 8.08
C GLY A 58 4.85 -2.46 6.80
N SER A 59 5.94 -3.22 6.95
CA SER A 59 6.56 -3.88 5.81
C SER A 59 5.83 -5.17 5.44
N THR A 60 5.83 -5.51 4.14
CA THR A 60 5.19 -6.72 3.61
C THR A 60 5.67 -7.99 4.33
N GLY A 61 6.98 -8.14 4.54
CA GLY A 61 7.53 -9.32 5.23
C GLY A 61 7.13 -9.43 6.70
N LYS A 62 6.96 -8.29 7.42
CA LYS A 62 6.41 -8.31 8.79
C LYS A 62 4.96 -8.76 8.79
N PHE A 63 4.14 -8.28 7.84
CA PHE A 63 2.75 -8.71 7.72
C PHE A 63 2.65 -10.19 7.39
N TYR A 64 3.50 -10.70 6.50
CA TYR A 64 3.55 -12.13 6.24
C TYR A 64 3.78 -12.92 7.54
N ALA A 65 4.78 -12.55 8.34
CA ALA A 65 5.06 -13.21 9.61
C ALA A 65 3.90 -13.11 10.62
N GLN A 66 3.26 -11.95 10.72
CA GLN A 66 2.11 -11.73 11.60
C GLN A 66 0.90 -12.56 11.17
N ILE A 67 0.61 -12.64 9.87
CA ILE A 67 -0.49 -13.47 9.32
C ILE A 67 -0.23 -14.95 9.63
N LYS A 68 1.01 -15.43 9.42
CA LYS A 68 1.42 -16.81 9.77
C LYS A 68 1.29 -17.08 11.27
N SER A 69 1.37 -16.06 12.11
CA SER A 69 1.18 -16.14 13.56
C SER A 69 -0.28 -15.91 14.00
N GLY A 70 -1.24 -15.85 13.06
CA GLY A 70 -2.67 -15.74 13.36
C GLY A 70 -3.18 -14.31 13.59
N ALA A 71 -2.45 -13.28 13.15
CA ALA A 71 -2.94 -11.90 13.24
C ALA A 71 -4.27 -11.75 12.48
N PRO A 72 -5.28 -11.01 13.04
CA PRO A 72 -6.65 -11.00 12.54
C PRO A 72 -6.86 -10.03 11.35
N PHE A 73 -5.89 -9.92 10.48
CA PHE A 73 -6.05 -9.14 9.26
C PHE A 73 -7.01 -9.83 8.29
N GLN A 74 -7.85 -9.06 7.64
CA GLN A 74 -8.85 -9.54 6.69
C GLN A 74 -8.47 -9.26 5.23
N LEU A 75 -7.63 -8.23 4.99
CA LEU A 75 -7.11 -7.85 3.69
C LEU A 75 -5.63 -7.46 3.86
N LEU A 76 -4.79 -7.87 2.92
CA LEU A 76 -3.40 -7.41 2.79
C LEU A 76 -3.24 -6.64 1.48
N LEU A 77 -2.67 -5.44 1.55
CA LEU A 77 -2.10 -4.71 0.42
C LEU A 77 -0.59 -4.79 0.53
N ALA A 78 0.01 -5.72 -0.20
CA ALA A 78 1.45 -5.96 -0.21
C ALA A 78 2.20 -4.99 -1.15
N ALA A 79 3.48 -4.80 -0.96
CA ALA A 79 4.34 -4.05 -1.89
C ALA A 79 5.06 -4.97 -2.91
N ASP A 80 4.65 -6.23 -2.99
CA ASP A 80 5.07 -7.23 -3.97
C ASP A 80 3.87 -8.08 -4.40
N ASP A 81 4.06 -8.96 -5.39
CA ASP A 81 3.09 -9.96 -5.85
C ASP A 81 3.43 -11.37 -5.31
N GLU A 82 4.64 -11.60 -4.84
CA GLU A 82 5.11 -12.89 -4.33
C GLU A 82 4.45 -13.24 -2.98
N THR A 83 4.36 -12.30 -2.05
CA THR A 83 3.77 -12.52 -0.72
C THR A 83 2.30 -12.89 -0.80
N PRO A 84 1.42 -12.18 -1.55
CA PRO A 84 0.04 -12.60 -1.80
C PRO A 84 -0.07 -14.00 -2.42
N ALA A 85 0.73 -14.30 -3.44
CA ALA A 85 0.73 -15.61 -4.09
C ALA A 85 1.13 -16.72 -3.10
N ARG A 86 2.13 -16.47 -2.25
CA ARG A 86 2.60 -17.37 -1.22
C ARG A 86 1.53 -17.63 -0.16
N LEU A 87 0.85 -16.59 0.34
CA LEU A 87 -0.23 -16.73 1.33
C LEU A 87 -1.39 -17.57 0.76
N ILE A 88 -1.75 -17.38 -0.53
CA ILE A 88 -2.76 -18.21 -1.20
C ILE A 88 -2.32 -19.67 -1.23
N LYS A 89 -1.08 -19.94 -1.65
CA LYS A 89 -0.53 -21.30 -1.73
C LYS A 89 -0.50 -21.99 -0.36
N GLU A 90 -0.28 -21.25 0.71
CA GLU A 90 -0.19 -21.76 2.07
C GLU A 90 -1.55 -21.81 2.79
N GLY A 91 -2.65 -21.37 2.16
CA GLY A 91 -4.01 -21.43 2.67
C GLY A 91 -4.42 -20.23 3.55
N ASP A 92 -3.55 -19.24 3.74
CA ASP A 92 -3.85 -18.01 4.51
C ASP A 92 -4.51 -16.92 3.65
N GLY A 93 -4.41 -17.03 2.31
CA GLY A 93 -5.07 -16.17 1.33
C GLY A 93 -6.19 -16.88 0.57
N VAL A 94 -7.23 -16.15 0.21
CA VAL A 94 -8.37 -16.68 -0.56
C VAL A 94 -7.97 -16.83 -2.02
N THR A 95 -8.08 -18.04 -2.56
CA THR A 95 -7.78 -18.34 -3.97
C THR A 95 -8.62 -17.47 -4.90
N GLY A 96 -7.96 -16.87 -5.91
CA GLY A 96 -8.59 -16.01 -6.92
C GLY A 96 -8.90 -14.59 -6.44
N SER A 97 -8.55 -14.22 -5.19
CA SER A 97 -8.79 -12.87 -4.67
C SER A 97 -7.66 -11.88 -4.96
N ALA A 98 -6.46 -12.36 -5.30
CA ALA A 98 -5.32 -11.49 -5.56
C ALA A 98 -5.48 -10.68 -6.84
N PHE A 99 -5.05 -9.42 -6.79
CA PHE A 99 -4.99 -8.53 -7.96
C PHE A 99 -3.96 -7.43 -7.75
N THR A 100 -3.31 -7.01 -8.83
CA THR A 100 -2.39 -5.86 -8.81
C THR A 100 -3.19 -4.57 -8.65
N TYR A 101 -2.91 -3.82 -7.58
CA TYR A 101 -3.57 -2.53 -7.34
C TYR A 101 -2.71 -1.34 -7.74
N ALA A 102 -1.36 -1.50 -7.74
CA ALA A 102 -0.41 -0.44 -8.09
C ALA A 102 0.93 -1.01 -8.59
N ILE A 103 1.67 -0.22 -9.34
CA ILE A 103 3.08 -0.45 -9.67
C ILE A 103 3.89 0.69 -9.11
N GLY A 104 4.82 0.37 -8.20
CA GLY A 104 5.63 1.34 -7.47
C GLY A 104 6.85 1.82 -8.25
N LYS A 105 7.37 2.98 -7.83
CA LYS A 105 8.61 3.56 -8.37
C LYS A 105 9.57 3.85 -7.23
N LEU A 106 10.84 3.52 -7.45
CA LEU A 106 11.92 3.78 -6.50
C LEU A 106 12.56 5.14 -6.79
N VAL A 107 12.83 5.90 -5.72
CA VAL A 107 13.63 7.14 -5.81
C VAL A 107 14.75 7.14 -4.78
N LEU A 108 15.86 7.76 -5.13
CA LEU A 108 16.85 8.24 -4.18
C LEU A 108 16.48 9.68 -3.83
N TRP A 109 16.35 10.00 -2.55
CA TRP A 109 15.88 11.30 -2.09
C TRP A 109 16.69 11.85 -0.92
N SER A 110 16.80 13.17 -0.85
CA SER A 110 17.31 13.93 0.28
C SER A 110 16.42 15.16 0.52
N PRO A 111 16.16 15.58 1.77
CA PRO A 111 15.46 16.83 2.04
C PRO A 111 16.28 18.06 1.68
N LYS A 112 17.59 17.90 1.44
CA LYS A 112 18.49 19.02 1.07
C LYS A 112 18.35 19.31 -0.43
N PRO A 113 17.98 20.55 -0.83
CA PRO A 113 17.94 20.95 -2.24
C PRO A 113 19.30 20.74 -2.93
N GLY A 114 19.28 20.14 -4.13
CA GLY A 114 20.48 19.94 -4.94
C GLY A 114 21.49 18.91 -4.40
N PHE A 115 21.17 18.19 -3.32
CA PHE A 115 22.07 17.17 -2.77
C PHE A 115 22.06 15.89 -3.62
N VAL A 116 20.89 15.49 -4.09
CA VAL A 116 20.72 14.39 -5.04
C VAL A 116 20.51 15.00 -6.42
N ASP A 117 21.39 14.66 -7.37
CA ASP A 117 21.29 15.05 -8.76
C ASP A 117 20.30 14.16 -9.54
N ASP A 118 19.91 14.58 -10.74
CA ASP A 118 18.94 13.90 -11.59
C ASP A 118 19.43 12.57 -12.23
N LYS A 119 20.71 12.20 -12.00
CA LYS A 119 21.36 10.99 -12.52
C LYS A 119 21.83 10.03 -11.42
N GLY A 120 21.72 10.43 -10.15
CA GLY A 120 22.19 9.66 -9.01
C GLY A 120 23.72 9.59 -8.89
N GLU A 121 24.46 10.53 -9.50
CA GLU A 121 25.93 10.57 -9.43
C GLU A 121 26.44 10.77 -8.00
N VAL A 122 25.60 11.33 -7.11
CA VAL A 122 25.91 11.44 -5.67
C VAL A 122 26.29 10.08 -5.05
N LEU A 123 25.74 8.98 -5.53
CA LEU A 123 26.06 7.62 -5.05
C LEU A 123 27.51 7.25 -5.38
N LYS A 124 27.99 7.59 -6.60
CA LYS A 124 29.38 7.34 -7.02
C LYS A 124 30.36 8.28 -6.33
N ALA A 125 29.94 9.54 -6.15
CA ALA A 125 30.77 10.53 -5.45
C ALA A 125 30.98 10.16 -3.98
N GLY A 126 30.04 9.45 -3.35
CA GLY A 126 30.14 8.92 -2.00
C GLY A 126 30.31 9.98 -0.90
N ARG A 127 29.95 11.24 -1.17
CA ARG A 127 30.11 12.37 -0.24
C ARG A 127 28.98 12.45 0.76
N PHE A 128 28.71 11.34 1.45
CA PHE A 128 27.73 11.20 2.53
C PHE A 128 28.23 10.11 3.47
N GLU A 129 27.77 10.12 4.71
CA GLU A 129 28.12 9.12 5.73
C GLU A 129 27.08 8.00 5.78
N HIS A 130 25.79 8.32 5.64
CA HIS A 130 24.70 7.36 5.80
C HIS A 130 23.73 7.38 4.61
N LEU A 131 23.45 6.18 4.09
CA LEU A 131 22.44 5.92 3.07
C LEU A 131 21.33 5.06 3.69
N SER A 132 20.13 5.62 3.84
CA SER A 132 18.99 4.86 4.36
C SER A 132 18.40 3.94 3.30
N VAL A 133 18.25 2.65 3.66
CA VAL A 133 17.63 1.61 2.82
C VAL A 133 16.70 0.77 3.69
N ALA A 134 15.49 0.51 3.23
CA ALA A 134 14.63 -0.44 3.90
C ALA A 134 15.24 -1.86 3.85
N ASN A 135 15.08 -2.65 4.91
CA ASN A 135 15.65 -4.00 4.95
C ASN A 135 15.12 -4.87 3.79
N PRO A 136 15.97 -5.32 2.86
CA PRO A 136 15.56 -6.06 1.66
C PRO A 136 14.90 -7.41 1.98
N LYS A 137 15.12 -7.96 3.17
CA LYS A 137 14.45 -9.20 3.63
C LYS A 137 13.00 -8.98 4.06
N LEU A 138 12.60 -7.72 4.32
CA LEU A 138 11.28 -7.37 4.85
C LEU A 138 10.48 -6.47 3.92
N ALA A 139 11.16 -5.67 3.10
CA ALA A 139 10.55 -4.60 2.33
C ALA A 139 10.93 -4.68 0.84
N PRO A 140 9.97 -4.84 -0.08
CA PRO A 140 10.23 -4.92 -1.52
C PRO A 140 10.98 -3.70 -2.09
N TYR A 141 10.71 -2.50 -1.59
CA TYR A 141 11.48 -1.31 -1.98
C TYR A 141 12.95 -1.38 -1.53
N GLY A 142 13.23 -2.06 -0.43
CA GLY A 142 14.60 -2.32 0.01
C GLY A 142 15.31 -3.30 -0.92
N LEU A 143 14.60 -4.35 -1.37
CA LEU A 143 15.12 -5.27 -2.37
C LEU A 143 15.42 -4.52 -3.69
N ALA A 144 14.49 -3.72 -4.19
CA ALA A 144 14.68 -2.90 -5.38
C ALA A 144 15.88 -1.94 -5.25
N ALA A 145 16.08 -1.34 -4.07
CA ALA A 145 17.25 -0.49 -3.80
C ALA A 145 18.57 -1.26 -3.90
N MET A 146 18.63 -2.46 -3.32
CA MET A 146 19.83 -3.31 -3.40
C MET A 146 20.08 -3.81 -4.82
N GLU A 147 19.04 -4.14 -5.59
CA GLU A 147 19.15 -4.48 -7.01
C GLU A 147 19.72 -3.30 -7.82
N ALA A 148 19.22 -2.09 -7.58
CA ALA A 148 19.71 -0.89 -8.24
C ALA A 148 21.19 -0.61 -7.91
N LEU A 149 21.58 -0.72 -6.62
CA LEU A 149 22.99 -0.58 -6.21
C LEU A 149 23.88 -1.64 -6.85
N LYS A 150 23.40 -2.88 -6.94
CA LYS A 150 24.13 -3.97 -7.62
C LYS A 150 24.27 -3.72 -9.12
N ALA A 151 23.21 -3.29 -9.79
CA ALA A 151 23.23 -2.98 -11.22
C ALA A 151 24.18 -1.80 -11.56
N LEU A 152 24.40 -0.90 -10.59
CA LEU A 152 25.35 0.21 -10.69
C LEU A 152 26.78 -0.19 -10.27
N ASN A 153 27.02 -1.42 -9.81
CA ASN A 153 28.28 -1.89 -9.22
C ASN A 153 28.71 -1.07 -7.99
N LEU A 154 27.76 -0.60 -7.19
CA LEU A 154 28.00 0.23 -6.00
C LEU A 154 27.65 -0.48 -4.69
N ALA A 155 27.06 -1.67 -4.73
CA ALA A 155 26.55 -2.38 -3.55
C ALA A 155 27.65 -2.59 -2.50
N ASP A 156 28.80 -3.13 -2.88
CA ASP A 156 29.90 -3.42 -1.94
C ASP A 156 30.55 -2.14 -1.41
N ALA A 157 30.77 -1.16 -2.27
CA ALA A 157 31.40 0.11 -1.91
C ALA A 157 30.55 0.95 -0.94
N LEU A 158 29.21 0.87 -1.07
CA LEU A 158 28.28 1.63 -0.23
C LEU A 158 27.77 0.84 0.98
N GLN A 159 27.99 -0.47 1.02
CA GLN A 159 27.53 -1.34 2.13
C GLN A 159 27.91 -0.81 3.53
N PRO A 160 29.12 -0.26 3.77
CA PRO A 160 29.49 0.29 5.08
C PRO A 160 28.69 1.56 5.47
N LYS A 161 28.08 2.25 4.49
CA LYS A 161 27.28 3.46 4.68
C LYS A 161 25.78 3.18 4.80
N VAL A 162 25.34 1.95 4.53
CA VAL A 162 23.94 1.58 4.54
C VAL A 162 23.41 1.50 5.96
N VAL A 163 22.37 2.27 6.26
CA VAL A 163 21.56 2.18 7.48
C VAL A 163 20.26 1.49 7.13
N LEU A 164 20.05 0.29 7.69
CA LEU A 164 18.86 -0.51 7.42
C LEU A 164 17.68 -0.06 8.28
N ALA A 165 16.57 0.24 7.62
CA ALA A 165 15.28 0.52 8.22
C ALA A 165 14.35 -0.70 8.14
N GLU A 166 13.46 -0.88 9.10
CA GLU A 166 12.52 -2.01 9.11
C GLU A 166 11.40 -1.90 8.04
N SER A 167 11.14 -0.67 7.57
CA SER A 167 10.15 -0.38 6.55
C SER A 167 10.58 0.81 5.70
N ILE A 168 9.93 1.00 4.55
CA ILE A 168 10.21 2.14 3.67
C ILE A 168 9.81 3.48 4.31
N SER A 169 8.81 3.50 5.21
CA SER A 169 8.46 4.71 5.98
C SER A 169 9.55 5.04 7.00
N GLN A 170 10.14 4.06 7.66
CA GLN A 170 11.26 4.31 8.57
C GLN A 170 12.52 4.75 7.80
N ALA A 171 12.73 4.20 6.57
CA ALA A 171 13.83 4.67 5.73
C ALA A 171 13.69 6.18 5.43
N GLN A 172 12.49 6.64 5.10
CA GLN A 172 12.20 8.06 4.93
C GLN A 172 12.42 8.85 6.23
N GLN A 173 11.98 8.31 7.37
CA GLN A 173 12.16 8.96 8.68
C GLN A 173 13.63 9.18 9.02
N PHE A 174 14.51 8.22 8.74
CA PHE A 174 15.95 8.38 8.98
C PHE A 174 16.53 9.54 8.17
N VAL A 175 16.07 9.74 6.94
CA VAL A 175 16.51 10.86 6.10
C VAL A 175 15.90 12.18 6.61
N THR A 176 14.61 12.20 6.94
CA THR A 176 13.91 13.39 7.39
C THR A 176 14.44 13.89 8.74
N SER A 177 14.84 12.98 9.63
CA SER A 177 15.40 13.29 10.95
C SER A 177 16.90 13.62 10.92
N GLY A 178 17.56 13.50 9.75
CA GLY A 178 19.00 13.73 9.61
C GLY A 178 19.90 12.57 10.08
N ASN A 179 19.32 11.40 10.39
CA ASN A 179 20.10 10.19 10.69
C ASN A 179 20.71 9.53 9.43
N ALA A 180 20.30 9.99 8.26
CA ALA A 180 20.94 9.73 6.98
C ALA A 180 20.79 10.96 6.08
N GLU A 181 21.79 11.23 5.24
CA GLU A 181 21.75 12.39 4.34
C GLU A 181 20.81 12.18 3.17
N LEU A 182 20.65 10.92 2.74
CA LEU A 182 19.81 10.50 1.64
C LEU A 182 19.32 9.06 1.88
N GLY A 183 18.32 8.64 1.12
CA GLY A 183 17.80 7.28 1.20
C GLY A 183 17.03 6.86 -0.02
N PHE A 184 16.99 5.56 -0.24
CA PHE A 184 16.07 4.97 -1.19
C PHE A 184 14.68 4.85 -0.55
N ILE A 185 13.69 5.52 -1.18
CA ILE A 185 12.31 5.56 -0.71
C ILE A 185 11.33 5.34 -1.86
N ALA A 186 10.03 5.21 -1.55
CA ALA A 186 9.02 5.12 -2.58
C ALA A 186 8.70 6.51 -3.15
N TYR A 187 8.53 6.61 -4.46
CA TYR A 187 8.14 7.85 -5.12
C TYR A 187 6.85 8.44 -4.54
N SER A 188 5.90 7.59 -4.15
CA SER A 188 4.65 7.99 -3.49
C SER A 188 4.82 8.72 -2.16
N GLN A 189 5.98 8.61 -1.52
CA GLN A 189 6.26 9.28 -0.26
C GLN A 189 6.66 10.75 -0.45
N ILE A 190 7.07 11.12 -1.66
CA ILE A 190 7.47 12.48 -2.01
C ILE A 190 6.60 13.11 -3.10
N HIS A 191 5.68 12.35 -3.70
CA HIS A 191 4.82 12.81 -4.78
C HIS A 191 3.35 12.76 -4.36
N LYS A 192 2.65 13.88 -4.56
CA LYS A 192 1.20 13.97 -4.37
C LYS A 192 0.61 15.04 -5.29
N ASP A 193 -0.46 14.70 -6.00
CA ASP A 193 -1.22 15.62 -6.87
C ASP A 193 -0.33 16.37 -7.88
N GLY A 194 0.63 15.64 -8.49
CA GLY A 194 1.59 16.21 -9.46
C GLY A 194 2.69 17.07 -8.84
N ARG A 195 2.80 17.13 -7.53
CA ARG A 195 3.82 17.93 -6.82
C ARG A 195 4.78 17.02 -6.06
N ILE A 196 6.04 17.43 -6.04
CA ILE A 196 7.08 16.82 -5.22
C ILE A 196 7.20 17.64 -3.93
N ILE A 197 7.37 16.95 -2.79
CA ILE A 197 7.75 17.61 -1.54
C ILE A 197 9.16 18.19 -1.65
N ASP A 198 9.52 19.09 -0.76
CA ASP A 198 10.82 19.74 -0.74
C ASP A 198 12.00 18.74 -0.75
N GLY A 199 13.13 19.21 -1.30
CA GLY A 199 14.36 18.43 -1.39
C GLY A 199 14.86 18.23 -2.82
N SER A 200 15.66 17.19 -2.99
CA SER A 200 16.18 16.77 -4.29
C SER A 200 16.07 15.24 -4.42
N TYR A 201 15.84 14.75 -5.63
CA TYR A 201 15.64 13.34 -5.87
C TYR A 201 16.13 12.89 -7.25
N TRP A 202 16.43 11.61 -7.34
CA TRP A 202 16.65 10.89 -8.58
C TRP A 202 15.61 9.79 -8.72
N LEU A 203 14.79 9.84 -9.76
CA LEU A 203 13.91 8.76 -10.12
C LEU A 203 14.76 7.61 -10.68
N VAL A 204 14.87 6.53 -9.93
CA VAL A 204 15.71 5.40 -10.31
C VAL A 204 15.15 4.75 -11.59
N PRO A 205 15.94 4.61 -12.66
CA PRO A 205 15.45 3.98 -13.89
C PRO A 205 14.96 2.55 -13.66
N ALA A 206 13.78 2.24 -14.19
CA ALA A 206 13.12 0.94 -14.00
C ALA A 206 13.97 -0.27 -14.45
N ARG A 207 14.95 -0.08 -15.36
CA ARG A 207 15.87 -1.16 -15.78
C ARG A 207 16.89 -1.59 -14.71
N LEU A 208 17.01 -0.83 -13.62
CA LEU A 208 17.98 -1.10 -12.54
C LEU A 208 17.43 -1.99 -11.43
N TYR A 209 16.13 -2.26 -11.42
CA TYR A 209 15.48 -3.11 -10.43
C TYR A 209 14.27 -3.82 -11.02
N SER A 210 13.84 -4.90 -10.36
CA SER A 210 12.64 -5.65 -10.74
C SER A 210 11.38 -4.81 -10.54
N PRO A 211 10.36 -4.90 -11.41
CA PRO A 211 9.12 -4.13 -11.27
C PRO A 211 8.49 -4.33 -9.88
N ILE A 212 8.19 -3.24 -9.19
CA ILE A 212 7.55 -3.28 -7.86
C ILE A 212 6.04 -3.41 -8.07
N ARG A 213 5.59 -4.61 -8.48
CA ARG A 213 4.17 -4.94 -8.59
C ARG A 213 3.60 -5.13 -7.20
N GLN A 214 2.49 -4.48 -6.92
CA GLN A 214 1.88 -4.48 -5.59
C GLN A 214 0.50 -5.11 -5.68
N ASP A 215 0.36 -6.27 -5.04
CA ASP A 215 -0.88 -7.02 -5.06
C ASP A 215 -1.64 -6.94 -3.74
N ALA A 216 -2.96 -6.84 -3.84
CA ALA A 216 -3.87 -7.05 -2.73
C ALA A 216 -4.34 -8.49 -2.71
N VAL A 217 -4.59 -9.04 -1.50
CA VAL A 217 -5.17 -10.37 -1.31
C VAL A 217 -6.13 -10.37 -0.13
N VAL A 218 -7.31 -10.96 -0.32
CA VAL A 218 -8.23 -11.25 0.80
C VAL A 218 -7.64 -12.40 1.60
N LEU A 219 -7.50 -12.21 2.91
CA LEU A 219 -6.99 -13.22 3.82
C LEU A 219 -8.11 -14.18 4.26
N ALA A 220 -7.74 -15.33 4.77
CA ALA A 220 -8.71 -16.35 5.21
C ALA A 220 -9.71 -15.79 6.24
N GLN A 221 -9.26 -14.88 7.13
CA GLN A 221 -10.10 -14.19 8.12
C GLN A 221 -11.13 -13.22 7.49
N GLY A 222 -10.91 -12.79 6.24
CA GLY A 222 -11.83 -11.91 5.52
C GLY A 222 -12.74 -12.63 4.54
N LYS A 223 -12.65 -13.97 4.43
CA LYS A 223 -13.42 -14.74 3.46
C LYS A 223 -14.93 -14.62 3.75
N GLY A 224 -15.70 -14.21 2.71
CA GLY A 224 -17.16 -14.06 2.81
C GLY A 224 -17.63 -12.84 3.62
N ASN A 225 -16.73 -11.96 4.04
CA ASN A 225 -17.10 -10.71 4.71
C ASN A 225 -17.50 -9.66 3.66
N ALA A 226 -18.72 -9.18 3.71
CA ALA A 226 -19.29 -8.24 2.73
C ALA A 226 -18.54 -6.91 2.66
N ALA A 227 -18.03 -6.40 3.78
CA ALA A 227 -17.26 -5.15 3.80
C ALA A 227 -15.87 -5.33 3.16
N VAL A 228 -15.23 -6.50 3.32
CA VAL A 228 -13.96 -6.84 2.64
C VAL A 228 -14.19 -6.94 1.13
N GLU A 229 -15.28 -7.58 0.69
CA GLU A 229 -15.66 -7.66 -0.72
C GLU A 229 -15.92 -6.27 -1.31
N ALA A 230 -16.68 -5.43 -0.58
CA ALA A 230 -16.94 -4.05 -0.96
C ALA A 230 -15.65 -3.21 -1.09
N LEU A 231 -14.71 -3.32 -0.13
CA LEU A 231 -13.42 -2.62 -0.20
C LEU A 231 -12.57 -3.13 -1.37
N THR A 232 -12.56 -4.43 -1.60
CA THR A 232 -11.85 -5.04 -2.73
C THR A 232 -12.40 -4.53 -4.07
N ALA A 233 -13.72 -4.43 -4.20
CA ALA A 233 -14.36 -3.85 -5.38
C ALA A 233 -14.04 -2.34 -5.51
N TYR A 234 -14.06 -1.61 -4.39
CA TYR A 234 -13.74 -0.17 -4.37
C TYR A 234 -12.30 0.09 -4.82
N LEU A 235 -11.32 -0.70 -4.36
CA LEU A 235 -9.92 -0.62 -4.78
C LEU A 235 -9.73 -0.78 -6.30
N LYS A 236 -10.63 -1.52 -6.96
CA LYS A 236 -10.64 -1.71 -8.42
C LYS A 236 -11.36 -0.58 -9.16
N SER A 237 -12.04 0.33 -8.47
CA SER A 237 -12.85 1.39 -9.06
C SER A 237 -12.01 2.50 -9.72
N PRO A 238 -12.61 3.28 -10.64
CA PRO A 238 -11.98 4.49 -11.19
C PRO A 238 -11.60 5.52 -10.13
N ALA A 239 -12.40 5.63 -9.05
CA ALA A 239 -12.15 6.57 -7.95
C ALA A 239 -10.85 6.21 -7.21
N ALA A 240 -10.69 4.95 -6.78
CA ALA A 240 -9.45 4.49 -6.17
C ALA A 240 -8.26 4.60 -7.14
N ALA A 241 -8.47 4.28 -8.43
CA ALA A 241 -7.43 4.42 -9.45
C ALA A 241 -6.95 5.88 -9.61
N ALA A 242 -7.84 6.86 -9.51
CA ALA A 242 -7.48 8.27 -9.54
C ALA A 242 -6.60 8.66 -8.34
N VAL A 243 -6.98 8.23 -7.14
CA VAL A 243 -6.16 8.43 -5.93
C VAL A 243 -4.79 7.78 -6.08
N ILE A 244 -4.72 6.52 -6.52
CA ILE A 244 -3.46 5.80 -6.70
C ILE A 244 -2.52 6.57 -7.65
N ARG A 245 -3.03 7.01 -8.80
CA ARG A 245 -2.25 7.82 -9.75
C ARG A 245 -1.80 9.16 -9.19
N SER A 246 -2.62 9.83 -8.35
CA SER A 246 -2.26 11.13 -7.77
C SER A 246 -1.04 11.05 -6.84
N TYR A 247 -0.72 9.86 -6.33
CA TYR A 247 0.51 9.58 -5.58
C TYR A 247 1.66 9.04 -6.44
N GLY A 248 1.56 9.11 -7.78
CA GLY A 248 2.65 8.77 -8.70
C GLY A 248 2.83 7.28 -9.01
N TYR A 249 1.90 6.43 -8.60
CA TYR A 249 1.89 5.02 -9.01
C TYR A 249 1.44 4.85 -10.47
N ASP A 250 1.98 3.82 -11.12
CA ASP A 250 1.39 3.25 -12.32
C ASP A 250 0.37 2.15 -11.95
N ARG A 251 -0.45 1.75 -12.92
CA ARG A 251 -1.48 0.75 -12.71
C ARG A 251 -1.69 -0.10 -13.97
#